data_ab38a7c8dbaeabdb194f8885ce3bc656
#
_entry.id   ab38a7c8dbaeabdb194f8885ce3bc656
#
_cell.length_a   1.000
_cell.length_b   1.000
_cell.length_c   1.000
_cell.angle_alpha   90.00
_cell.angle_beta   90.00
_cell.angle_gamma   90.00
#
_symmetry.space_group_name_H-M   'P 1'
#
loop_
_entity.id
_entity.type
_entity.pdbx_description
1 polymer ?
#
loop_
_entity_poly.entity_id
_entity_poly.type
_entity_poly.pdbx_seq_one_letter_code
_entity_poly.pdbx_strand_id
1 'polypeptide(L)'
;MWIRGSLLGFLLTVLASASEPSRSLDDLKVLYVGDRDTARATHFQGFLKENVGKVEFAARNKFKPSDADDFDVVLLDWPQSEATRDEWKSGRSPLGDRDTWNKPTVLLGSAGLNLAVVWKIRGGSG
;
A
#
# COMPACT_ATOMS: atom_id res chain seq x y z
N MET A 1 -51.07 -35.21 39.30
CA MET A 1 -51.19 -34.19 38.27
C MET A 1 -49.82 -33.55 38.09
N TRP A 2 -49.11 -33.94 37.09
CA TRP A 2 -47.73 -33.53 36.92
C TRP A 2 -47.64 -32.54 35.76
N ILE A 3 -47.24 -31.29 36.07
CA ILE A 3 -47.00 -30.27 35.02
C ILE A 3 -45.50 -30.33 34.70
N ARG A 4 -45.17 -30.87 33.57
CA ARG A 4 -43.84 -30.78 32.99
C ARG A 4 -43.73 -29.44 32.26
N GLY A 5 -43.15 -28.47 32.91
CA GLY A 5 -42.70 -27.24 32.22
C GLY A 5 -41.52 -27.54 31.35
N SER A 6 -41.69 -27.51 30.02
CA SER A 6 -40.62 -27.58 29.05
C SER A 6 -39.99 -26.20 29.01
N LEU A 7 -38.80 -26.05 29.58
CA LEU A 7 -37.97 -24.89 29.38
C LEU A 7 -37.29 -25.06 28.02
N LEU A 8 -37.85 -24.46 26.97
CA LEU A 8 -37.16 -24.23 25.74
C LEU A 8 -36.14 -23.11 26.00
N GLY A 9 -34.89 -23.48 26.22
CA GLY A 9 -33.80 -22.55 26.22
C GLY A 9 -33.57 -22.08 24.78
N PHE A 10 -33.95 -20.83 24.49
CA PHE A 10 -33.51 -20.14 23.31
C PHE A 10 -32.03 -19.84 23.45
N LEU A 11 -31.16 -20.62 22.81
CA LEU A 11 -29.75 -20.28 22.65
C LEU A 11 -29.69 -19.15 21.62
N LEU A 12 -29.68 -17.91 22.09
CA LEU A 12 -29.37 -16.75 21.25
C LEU A 12 -27.87 -16.80 20.96
N THR A 13 -27.48 -17.41 19.86
CA THR A 13 -26.14 -17.28 19.30
C THR A 13 -26.05 -15.86 18.77
N VAL A 14 -25.58 -14.93 19.59
CA VAL A 14 -25.14 -13.62 19.13
C VAL A 14 -23.87 -13.89 18.34
N LEU A 15 -23.99 -13.95 17.02
CA LEU A 15 -22.85 -13.78 16.11
C LEU A 15 -22.36 -12.34 16.31
N ALA A 16 -21.46 -12.15 17.27
CA ALA A 16 -20.64 -10.98 17.29
C ALA A 16 -19.79 -11.03 16.03
N SER A 17 -20.18 -10.31 14.99
CA SER A 17 -19.28 -9.97 13.92
C SER A 17 -18.13 -9.21 14.56
N ALA A 18 -17.00 -9.89 14.75
CA ALA A 18 -15.78 -9.24 15.14
C ALA A 18 -15.43 -8.29 13.97
N SER A 19 -15.83 -7.01 14.11
CA SER A 19 -15.27 -5.94 13.31
C SER A 19 -13.78 -5.95 13.66
N GLU A 20 -12.93 -6.27 12.66
CA GLU A 20 -11.49 -6.04 12.80
C GLU A 20 -11.30 -4.60 13.25
N PRO A 21 -10.44 -4.34 14.27
CA PRO A 21 -10.19 -2.99 14.71
C PRO A 21 -9.69 -2.22 13.48
N SER A 22 -10.44 -1.21 13.05
CA SER A 22 -10.02 -0.30 12.00
C SER A 22 -8.74 0.36 12.47
N ARG A 23 -7.60 0.03 11.88
CA ARG A 23 -6.34 0.71 12.14
C ARG A 23 -6.53 2.19 11.86
N SER A 24 -6.22 3.00 12.84
CA SER A 24 -6.18 4.45 12.63
C SER A 24 -5.06 4.78 11.64
N LEU A 25 -5.25 5.81 10.83
CA LEU A 25 -4.17 6.34 9.99
C LEU A 25 -2.99 6.81 10.83
N ASP A 26 -3.22 7.19 12.08
CA ASP A 26 -2.18 7.60 13.03
C ASP A 26 -1.25 6.45 13.43
N ASP A 27 -1.68 5.21 13.27
CA ASP A 27 -0.88 4.02 13.58
C ASP A 27 -0.06 3.53 12.38
N LEU A 28 -0.29 4.08 11.18
CA LEU A 28 0.38 3.65 9.96
C LEU A 28 1.79 4.24 9.86
N LYS A 29 2.70 3.38 9.42
CA LYS A 29 4.05 3.75 8.99
C LYS A 29 4.10 3.70 7.48
N VAL A 30 4.25 4.86 6.86
CA VAL A 30 4.22 5.02 5.41
C VAL A 30 5.59 5.40 4.89
N LEU A 31 6.06 4.72 3.85
CA LEU A 31 7.25 5.07 3.12
C LEU A 31 6.87 5.65 1.75
N TYR A 32 7.18 6.91 1.53
CA TYR A 32 7.06 7.53 0.22
C TYR A 32 8.34 7.31 -0.58
N VAL A 33 8.22 6.73 -1.76
CA VAL A 33 9.33 6.46 -2.69
C VAL A 33 9.11 7.27 -3.96
N GLY A 34 9.96 8.27 -4.19
CA GLY A 34 9.81 9.18 -5.33
C GLY A 34 11.01 10.09 -5.55
N ASP A 35 10.82 11.14 -6.34
CA ASP A 35 11.84 12.16 -6.58
C ASP A 35 11.84 13.19 -5.46
N ARG A 36 12.96 13.28 -4.76
CA ARG A 36 13.05 14.03 -3.48
C ARG A 36 12.83 15.54 -3.60
N ASP A 37 13.32 16.14 -4.67
CA ASP A 37 13.42 17.60 -4.79
C ASP A 37 12.40 18.19 -5.77
N THR A 38 11.22 17.59 -5.84
CA THR A 38 10.14 18.07 -6.70
C THR A 38 9.02 18.72 -5.90
N ALA A 39 8.33 19.69 -6.49
CA ALA A 39 7.13 20.29 -5.89
C ALA A 39 6.07 19.24 -5.56
N ARG A 40 5.94 18.21 -6.40
CA ARG A 40 5.05 17.08 -6.20
C ARG A 40 5.40 16.32 -4.92
N ALA A 41 6.66 15.95 -4.74
CA ALA A 41 7.12 15.27 -3.53
C ALA A 41 6.89 16.11 -2.28
N THR A 42 7.15 17.42 -2.33
CA THR A 42 6.91 18.34 -1.22
C THR A 42 5.43 18.39 -0.83
N HIS A 43 4.52 18.44 -1.80
CA HIS A 43 3.08 18.40 -1.54
C HIS A 43 2.63 17.09 -0.87
N PHE A 44 3.06 15.95 -1.40
CA PHE A 44 2.75 14.65 -0.79
C PHE A 44 3.34 14.51 0.61
N GLN A 45 4.54 15.03 0.82
CA GLN A 45 5.17 15.06 2.15
C GLN A 45 4.34 15.82 3.17
N GLY A 46 3.90 17.04 2.82
CA GLY A 46 3.04 17.84 3.69
C GLY A 46 1.75 17.10 4.03
N PHE A 47 1.04 16.66 3.02
CA PHE A 47 -0.21 15.92 3.19
C PHE A 47 -0.05 14.66 4.07
N LEU A 48 0.97 13.85 3.81
CA LEU A 48 1.17 12.61 4.56
C LEU A 48 1.55 12.89 6.02
N LYS A 49 2.40 13.88 6.29
CA LYS A 49 2.77 14.27 7.66
C LYS A 49 1.59 14.73 8.50
N GLU A 50 0.58 15.32 7.87
CA GLU A 50 -0.63 15.80 8.55
C GLU A 50 -1.66 14.68 8.80
N ASN A 51 -1.59 13.58 8.05
CA ASN A 51 -2.67 12.58 8.01
C ASN A 51 -2.26 11.17 8.46
N VAL A 52 -0.97 10.88 8.63
CA VAL A 52 -0.50 9.55 9.05
C VAL A 52 0.51 9.66 10.18
N GLY A 53 0.61 8.59 10.99
CA GLY A 53 1.41 8.62 12.21
C GLY A 53 2.91 8.72 11.97
N LYS A 54 3.45 7.97 11.01
CA LYS A 54 4.87 8.02 10.65
C LYS A 54 5.05 8.02 9.15
N VAL A 55 5.80 9.00 8.64
CA VAL A 55 6.15 9.10 7.21
C VAL A 55 7.65 9.25 7.06
N GLU A 56 8.24 8.43 6.21
CA GLU A 56 9.62 8.59 5.75
C GLU A 56 9.67 8.66 4.22
N PHE A 57 10.79 9.17 3.71
CA PHE A 57 10.98 9.44 2.29
C PHE A 57 12.25 8.79 1.79
N ALA A 58 12.11 8.01 0.72
CA ALA A 58 13.22 7.41 0.01
C ALA A 58 13.28 7.97 -1.42
N ALA A 59 14.48 8.31 -1.86
CA ALA A 59 14.70 8.64 -3.26
C ALA A 59 14.56 7.37 -4.10
N ARG A 60 13.71 7.39 -5.13
CA ARG A 60 13.41 6.22 -5.97
C ARG A 60 14.67 5.56 -6.56
N ASN A 61 15.63 6.36 -6.99
CA ASN A 61 16.88 5.87 -7.60
C ASN A 61 17.86 5.24 -6.60
N LYS A 62 17.63 5.40 -5.29
CA LYS A 62 18.46 4.84 -4.21
C LYS A 62 17.70 3.81 -3.38
N PHE A 63 16.40 3.70 -3.58
CA PHE A 63 15.54 2.80 -2.84
C PHE A 63 15.89 1.34 -3.11
N LYS A 64 15.89 0.56 -2.05
CA LYS A 64 16.02 -0.90 -2.08
C LYS A 64 14.77 -1.52 -1.43
N PRO A 65 14.29 -2.67 -1.91
CA PRO A 65 13.11 -3.33 -1.33
C PRO A 65 13.18 -3.52 0.19
N SER A 66 14.36 -3.79 0.74
CA SER A 66 14.58 -3.95 2.18
C SER A 66 14.36 -2.66 2.99
N ASP A 67 14.42 -1.49 2.37
CA ASP A 67 14.16 -0.21 3.05
C ASP A 67 12.69 -0.09 3.48
N ALA A 68 11.81 -0.92 2.90
CA ALA A 68 10.39 -0.97 3.23
C ALA A 68 10.04 -1.91 4.39
N ASP A 69 10.99 -2.65 4.95
CA ASP A 69 10.70 -3.72 5.92
C ASP A 69 9.97 -3.22 7.16
N ASP A 70 10.33 -2.04 7.66
CA ASP A 70 9.74 -1.44 8.86
C ASP A 70 8.46 -0.62 8.61
N PHE A 71 7.96 -0.61 7.36
CA PHE A 71 6.79 0.17 6.97
C PHE A 71 5.60 -0.72 6.67
N ASP A 72 4.40 -0.19 6.92
CA ASP A 72 3.13 -0.88 6.66
C ASP A 72 2.71 -0.73 5.18
N VAL A 73 2.98 0.42 4.60
CA VAL A 73 2.57 0.79 3.24
C VAL A 73 3.67 1.56 2.53
N VAL A 74 3.86 1.26 1.27
CA VAL A 74 4.73 2.04 0.36
C VAL A 74 3.87 2.85 -0.60
N LEU A 75 4.13 4.15 -0.72
CA LEU A 75 3.61 5.00 -1.78
C LEU A 75 4.68 5.16 -2.85
N LEU A 76 4.48 4.55 -4.00
CA LEU A 76 5.40 4.68 -5.13
C LEU A 76 4.95 5.82 -6.06
N ASP A 77 5.74 6.86 -6.11
CA ASP A 77 5.60 7.95 -7.08
C ASP A 77 6.65 7.82 -8.19
N TRP A 78 6.17 7.33 -9.34
CA TRP A 78 7.02 7.09 -10.51
C TRP A 78 6.36 7.68 -11.76
N PRO A 79 6.49 8.98 -11.97
CA PRO A 79 5.88 9.65 -13.09
C PRO A 79 6.52 9.25 -14.42
N GLN A 80 5.72 9.25 -15.47
CA GLN A 80 6.23 9.19 -16.85
C GLN A 80 6.62 10.60 -17.27
N SER A 81 7.91 10.83 -17.40
CA SER A 81 8.48 12.09 -17.87
C SER A 81 9.74 11.84 -18.70
N GLU A 82 10.26 12.86 -19.33
CA GLU A 82 11.55 12.77 -20.03
C GLU A 82 12.66 12.31 -19.07
N ALA A 83 12.68 12.85 -17.85
CA ALA A 83 13.68 12.53 -16.82
C ALA A 83 13.62 11.07 -16.33
N THR A 84 12.45 10.43 -16.38
CA THR A 84 12.25 9.05 -15.91
C THR A 84 12.14 8.04 -17.05
N ARG A 85 12.22 8.49 -18.30
CA ARG A 85 12.04 7.64 -19.49
C ARG A 85 12.93 6.42 -19.50
N ASP A 86 14.18 6.58 -19.14
CA ASP A 86 15.16 5.48 -19.20
C ASP A 86 14.99 4.50 -18.03
N GLU A 87 14.43 4.95 -16.91
CA GLU A 87 14.18 4.10 -15.75
C GLU A 87 13.20 2.97 -16.08
N TRP A 88 12.02 3.29 -16.60
CA TRP A 88 11.03 2.26 -16.92
C TRP A 88 11.34 1.49 -18.20
N LYS A 89 12.06 2.08 -19.16
CA LYS A 89 12.56 1.38 -20.34
C LYS A 89 13.66 0.37 -20.01
N SER A 90 14.40 0.59 -18.95
CA SER A 90 15.45 -0.34 -18.50
C SER A 90 14.90 -1.71 -18.06
N GLY A 91 13.59 -1.83 -17.89
CA GLY A 91 12.94 -3.05 -17.39
C GLY A 91 13.18 -3.33 -15.91
N ARG A 92 13.66 -2.35 -15.15
CA ARG A 92 13.92 -2.47 -13.72
C ARG A 92 12.88 -1.72 -12.93
N SER A 93 12.27 -2.40 -11.95
CA SER A 93 11.37 -1.78 -10.99
C SER A 93 12.14 -1.26 -9.79
N PRO A 94 11.80 -0.06 -9.25
CA PRO A 94 12.30 0.37 -7.96
C PRO A 94 11.96 -0.61 -6.83
N LEU A 95 10.84 -1.32 -6.95
CA LEU A 95 10.36 -2.29 -5.98
C LEU A 95 11.03 -3.68 -6.12
N GLY A 96 11.98 -3.84 -7.04
CA GLY A 96 12.60 -5.13 -7.32
C GLY A 96 11.71 -6.06 -8.13
N ASP A 97 11.87 -7.36 -7.93
CA ASP A 97 11.14 -8.38 -8.66
C ASP A 97 9.69 -8.52 -8.16
N ARG A 98 8.77 -8.67 -9.10
CA ARG A 98 7.35 -8.85 -8.83
C ARG A 98 7.08 -10.00 -7.84
N ASP A 99 7.77 -11.12 -8.00
CA ASP A 99 7.50 -12.34 -7.23
C ASP A 99 8.03 -12.28 -5.80
N THR A 100 8.92 -11.33 -5.51
CA THR A 100 9.49 -11.12 -4.17
C THR A 100 8.89 -9.92 -3.44
N TRP A 101 8.25 -8.99 -4.16
CA TRP A 101 7.64 -7.82 -3.55
C TRP A 101 6.30 -8.18 -2.89
N ASN A 102 6.19 -7.98 -1.58
CA ASN A 102 5.04 -8.38 -0.78
C ASN A 102 4.46 -7.24 0.09
N LYS A 103 4.91 -6.00 -0.09
CA LYS A 103 4.40 -4.86 0.69
C LYS A 103 3.15 -4.26 0.04
N PRO A 104 2.13 -3.90 0.84
CA PRO A 104 1.03 -3.08 0.36
C PRO A 104 1.56 -1.81 -0.28
N THR A 105 1.13 -1.53 -1.50
CA THR A 105 1.68 -0.42 -2.29
C THR A 105 0.58 0.41 -2.92
N VAL A 106 0.64 1.71 -2.71
CA VAL A 106 -0.18 2.69 -3.41
C VAL A 106 0.63 3.27 -4.56
N LEU A 107 0.07 3.21 -5.75
CA LEU A 107 0.70 3.67 -6.99
C LEU A 107 0.20 5.08 -7.33
N LEU A 108 1.09 6.06 -7.32
CA LEU A 108 0.74 7.44 -7.58
C LEU A 108 0.99 7.80 -9.05
N GLY A 109 0.00 8.42 -9.66
CA GLY A 109 0.08 8.84 -11.06
C GLY A 109 0.31 7.68 -12.01
N SER A 110 1.33 7.78 -12.86
CA SER A 110 1.67 6.76 -13.86
C SER A 110 2.53 5.59 -13.35
N ALA A 111 2.77 5.51 -12.04
CA ALA A 111 3.57 4.43 -11.46
C ALA A 111 3.02 3.03 -11.79
N GLY A 112 1.69 2.90 -11.82
CA GLY A 112 1.04 1.63 -12.20
C GLY A 112 1.34 1.21 -13.65
N LEU A 113 1.36 2.16 -14.57
CA LEU A 113 1.71 1.89 -15.97
C LEU A 113 3.17 1.47 -16.10
N ASN A 114 4.08 2.16 -15.41
CA ASN A 114 5.50 1.84 -15.41
C ASN A 114 5.75 0.44 -14.84
N LEU A 115 5.12 0.09 -13.72
CA LEU A 115 5.21 -1.24 -13.13
C LEU A 115 4.62 -2.31 -14.06
N ALA A 116 3.49 -2.04 -14.70
CA ALA A 116 2.88 -2.99 -15.64
C ALA A 116 3.85 -3.33 -16.79
N VAL A 117 4.60 -2.34 -17.27
CA VAL A 117 5.62 -2.55 -18.32
C VAL A 117 6.79 -3.40 -17.80
N VAL A 118 7.41 -2.97 -16.67
CA VAL A 118 8.64 -3.62 -16.19
C VAL A 118 8.38 -5.01 -15.58
N TRP A 119 7.23 -5.20 -14.95
CA TRP A 119 6.80 -6.49 -14.41
C TRP A 119 6.07 -7.37 -15.42
N LYS A 120 5.96 -6.93 -16.67
CA LYS A 120 5.29 -7.65 -17.77
C LYS A 120 3.88 -8.11 -17.39
N ILE A 121 3.16 -7.26 -16.70
CA ILE A 121 1.77 -7.51 -16.33
C ILE A 121 0.93 -7.34 -17.60
N ARG A 122 0.41 -8.43 -18.15
CA ARG A 122 -0.52 -8.39 -19.28
C ARG A 122 -1.92 -8.16 -18.74
N GLY A 123 -2.58 -7.12 -19.21
CA GLY A 123 -4.02 -7.00 -19.03
C GLY A 123 -4.70 -8.17 -19.76
N GLY A 124 -5.45 -8.98 -19.03
CA GLY A 124 -6.23 -10.02 -19.67
C GLY A 124 -7.27 -9.34 -20.58
N SER A 125 -7.18 -9.56 -21.88
CA SER A 125 -8.31 -9.35 -22.77
C SER A 125 -9.27 -10.50 -22.52
N GLY A 126 -10.34 -10.23 -21.73
CA GLY A 126 -11.48 -11.13 -21.67
C GLY A 126 -12.29 -11.05 -22.96
#